data_888aa0ec55e20015457c1e574c0a8c13
#
_entry.id   888aa0ec55e20015457c1e574c0a8c13
#
_cell.length_a   1.000
_cell.length_b   1.000
_cell.length_c   1.000
_cell.angle_alpha   90.00
_cell.angle_beta   90.00
_cell.angle_gamma   90.00
#
_symmetry.space_group_name_H-M   'P 1'
#
loop_
_entity.id
_entity.type
_entity.pdbx_description
1 polymer ?
#
loop_
_entity_poly.entity_id
_entity_poly.type
_entity_poly.pdbx_seq_one_letter_code
_entity_poly.pdbx_strand_id
1 'polypeptide(L)'
;MKSKEPGTIRQLFAFVGENNGKMLLSIFLAVLGELFGIGPFLMVAVLADALYRGTATPKLVLFLCGGAAVCQIIKMLLTWRSSLMSHKISFTILKNIREAITGRMAKIPMGVMLETPTGAFKNLIVDNVAKLEDSMAHFMPELPSNIAAPLCSILLIFLLDWRMGLAALVTIPLGTLFFAAMMRGYGPRMENYMRSANEMNSALVEYVNGIQVIKAFNRSAASYGKYADSVRYFHDSTMAWWSQCWLWNAAARAVLPSTLLGTLPVGAWLYMEGSLSLHVFLVALVVPLGFIAPLMKVSEAMEQVSMIKGNLEPVSYTHLRAHETL
;
A
#
# COMPACT_ATOMS: atom_id res chain seq x y z
N MET A 1 -13.80 16.32 26.35
CA MET A 1 -13.88 16.48 24.89
C MET A 1 -12.76 15.67 24.28
N LYS A 2 -13.05 14.54 23.59
CA LYS A 2 -12.03 13.82 22.82
C LYS A 2 -11.69 14.70 21.61
N SER A 3 -10.52 15.34 21.62
CA SER A 3 -9.98 15.98 20.42
C SER A 3 -9.90 14.91 19.33
N LYS A 4 -10.54 15.15 18.19
CA LYS A 4 -10.38 14.26 17.02
C LYS A 4 -8.89 14.22 16.70
N GLU A 5 -8.28 13.06 16.91
CA GLU A 5 -6.89 12.85 16.50
C GLU A 5 -6.76 13.19 15.01
N PRO A 6 -5.76 13.95 14.62
CA PRO A 6 -5.55 14.27 13.20
C PRO A 6 -5.35 12.94 12.44
N GLY A 7 -5.97 12.82 11.26
CA GLY A 7 -5.86 11.61 10.44
C GLY A 7 -4.40 11.24 10.18
N THR A 8 -4.11 9.95 10.05
CA THR A 8 -2.75 9.36 9.90
C THR A 8 -1.90 10.09 8.85
N ILE A 9 -2.51 10.44 7.70
CA ILE A 9 -1.82 11.19 6.63
C ILE A 9 -1.40 12.57 7.10
N ARG A 10 -2.26 13.30 7.85
CA ARG A 10 -1.92 14.61 8.38
C ARG A 10 -0.80 14.55 9.42
N GLN A 11 -0.75 13.49 10.21
CA GLN A 11 0.34 13.25 11.16
C GLN A 11 1.67 12.99 10.42
N LEU A 12 1.66 12.19 9.34
CA LEU A 12 2.84 11.96 8.50
C LEU A 12 3.36 13.28 7.91
N PHE A 13 2.48 14.11 7.32
CA PHE A 13 2.88 15.42 6.80
C PHE A 13 3.41 16.38 7.88
N ALA A 14 2.95 16.27 9.12
CA ALA A 14 3.50 17.06 10.22
C ALA A 14 4.97 16.73 10.51
N PHE A 15 5.38 15.45 10.33
CA PHE A 15 6.79 15.06 10.46
C PHE A 15 7.67 15.52 9.29
N VAL A 16 7.10 15.75 8.10
CA VAL A 16 7.84 16.24 6.92
C VAL A 16 8.32 17.69 7.15
N GLY A 17 7.54 18.54 7.84
CA GLY A 17 7.92 19.88 8.24
C GLY A 17 8.39 20.75 7.06
N GLU A 18 9.58 21.32 7.13
CA GLU A 18 10.16 22.22 6.11
C GLU A 18 10.39 21.52 4.73
N ASN A 19 10.41 20.19 4.67
CA ASN A 19 10.58 19.45 3.42
C ASN A 19 9.28 19.20 2.65
N ASN A 20 8.13 19.75 3.10
CA ASN A 20 6.83 19.57 2.45
C ASN A 20 6.85 19.88 0.94
N GLY A 21 7.52 20.97 0.54
CA GLY A 21 7.64 21.33 -0.88
C GLY A 21 8.36 20.27 -1.72
N LYS A 22 9.43 19.69 -1.17
CA LYS A 22 10.18 18.62 -1.85
C LYS A 22 9.38 17.32 -1.90
N MET A 23 8.63 17.00 -0.84
CA MET A 23 7.75 15.83 -0.82
C MET A 23 6.60 15.98 -1.82
N LEU A 24 5.98 17.15 -1.90
CA LEU A 24 4.96 17.44 -2.91
C LEU A 24 5.52 17.34 -4.34
N LEU A 25 6.74 17.80 -4.58
CA LEU A 25 7.40 17.62 -5.87
C LEU A 25 7.65 16.14 -6.18
N SER A 26 8.06 15.34 -5.18
CA SER A 26 8.20 13.89 -5.33
C SER A 26 6.87 13.24 -5.73
N ILE A 27 5.78 13.58 -5.04
CA ILE A 27 4.43 13.10 -5.36
C ILE A 27 4.02 13.50 -6.78
N PHE A 28 4.25 14.76 -7.15
CA PHE A 28 3.95 15.25 -8.50
C PHE A 28 4.71 14.48 -9.59
N LEU A 29 6.00 14.24 -9.38
CA LEU A 29 6.82 13.44 -10.31
C LEU A 29 6.33 11.98 -10.41
N ALA A 30 5.92 11.37 -9.29
CA ALA A 30 5.35 10.03 -9.28
C ALA A 30 4.04 9.98 -10.09
N VAL A 31 3.13 10.93 -9.86
CA VAL A 31 1.86 11.03 -10.59
C VAL A 31 2.12 11.22 -12.08
N LEU A 32 3.00 12.15 -12.45
CA LEU A 32 3.34 12.39 -13.84
C LEU A 32 3.96 11.14 -14.50
N GLY A 33 4.82 10.42 -13.77
CA GLY A 33 5.39 9.15 -14.23
C GLY A 33 4.33 8.09 -14.53
N GLU A 34 3.35 7.92 -13.64
CA GLU A 34 2.25 6.98 -13.84
C GLU A 34 1.35 7.37 -15.04
N LEU A 35 1.13 8.66 -15.26
CA LEU A 35 0.39 9.13 -16.44
C LEU A 35 1.11 8.80 -17.76
N PHE A 36 2.44 8.96 -17.82
CA PHE A 36 3.22 8.48 -18.97
C PHE A 36 3.14 6.97 -19.16
N GLY A 37 2.91 6.22 -18.09
CA GLY A 37 2.66 4.77 -18.14
C GLY A 37 1.41 4.36 -18.93
N ILE A 38 0.44 5.27 -19.11
CA ILE A 38 -0.76 5.04 -19.93
C ILE A 38 -0.44 5.14 -21.43
N GLY A 39 0.59 5.92 -21.81
CA GLY A 39 0.97 6.19 -23.18
C GLY A 39 1.13 4.94 -24.08
N PRO A 40 1.87 3.90 -23.66
CA PRO A 40 2.01 2.68 -24.44
C PRO A 40 0.68 1.99 -24.77
N PHE A 41 -0.27 1.98 -23.83
CA PHE A 41 -1.59 1.37 -24.04
C PHE A 41 -2.41 2.16 -25.08
N LEU A 42 -2.32 3.49 -25.08
CA LEU A 42 -2.92 4.34 -26.14
C LEU A 42 -2.29 4.04 -27.50
N MET A 43 -0.97 3.92 -27.56
CA MET A 43 -0.26 3.63 -28.82
C MET A 43 -0.60 2.24 -29.35
N VAL A 44 -0.76 1.24 -28.47
CA VAL A 44 -1.24 -0.09 -28.86
C VAL A 44 -2.67 -0.03 -29.41
N ALA A 45 -3.57 0.72 -28.79
CA ALA A 45 -4.94 0.87 -29.28
C ALA A 45 -4.97 1.56 -30.67
N VAL A 46 -4.16 2.61 -30.88
CA VAL A 46 -4.03 3.28 -32.17
C VAL A 46 -3.45 2.36 -33.23
N LEU A 47 -2.44 1.56 -32.87
CA LEU A 47 -1.84 0.58 -33.78
C LEU A 47 -2.86 -0.50 -34.18
N ALA A 48 -3.63 -1.00 -33.23
CA ALA A 48 -4.67 -2.02 -33.51
C ALA A 48 -5.75 -1.47 -34.47
N ASP A 49 -6.20 -0.22 -34.28
CA ASP A 49 -7.13 0.42 -35.21
C ASP A 49 -6.53 0.60 -36.61
N ALA A 50 -5.27 1.04 -36.70
CA ALA A 50 -4.58 1.21 -37.98
C ALA A 50 -4.39 -0.13 -38.73
N LEU A 51 -4.08 -1.23 -38.00
CA LEU A 51 -3.96 -2.57 -38.57
C LEU A 51 -5.31 -3.05 -39.11
N TYR A 52 -6.38 -2.87 -38.34
CA TYR A 52 -7.71 -3.27 -38.75
C TYR A 52 -8.18 -2.52 -40.03
N ARG A 53 -7.91 -1.21 -40.13
CA ARG A 53 -8.26 -0.39 -41.29
C ARG A 53 -7.33 -0.62 -42.50
N GLY A 54 -6.26 -1.41 -42.36
CA GLY A 54 -5.27 -1.60 -43.41
C GLY A 54 -4.40 -0.34 -43.70
N THR A 55 -4.40 0.63 -42.78
CA THR A 55 -3.62 1.88 -42.91
C THR A 55 -2.26 1.82 -42.21
N ALA A 56 -1.92 0.69 -41.56
CA ALA A 56 -0.67 0.49 -40.88
C ALA A 56 0.51 0.45 -41.89
N THR A 57 1.42 1.36 -41.72
CA THR A 57 2.68 1.41 -42.48
C THR A 57 3.86 1.07 -41.54
N PRO A 58 4.98 0.53 -42.06
CA PRO A 58 6.16 0.29 -41.24
C PRO A 58 6.66 1.55 -40.50
N LYS A 59 6.51 2.72 -41.10
CA LYS A 59 6.84 4.00 -40.48
C LYS A 59 5.94 4.29 -39.28
N LEU A 60 4.63 4.08 -39.41
CA LEU A 60 3.66 4.28 -38.31
C LEU A 60 3.95 3.32 -37.16
N VAL A 61 4.20 2.03 -37.47
CA VAL A 61 4.56 1.03 -36.46
C VAL A 61 5.80 1.45 -35.68
N LEU A 62 6.88 1.83 -36.41
CA LEU A 62 8.11 2.29 -35.77
C LEU A 62 7.90 3.56 -34.91
N PHE A 63 7.10 4.50 -35.39
CA PHE A 63 6.76 5.71 -34.65
C PHE A 63 6.00 5.41 -33.36
N LEU A 64 4.97 4.56 -33.41
CA LEU A 64 4.18 4.19 -32.22
C LEU A 64 5.00 3.35 -31.23
N CYS A 65 5.77 2.37 -31.70
CA CYS A 65 6.66 1.58 -30.84
C CYS A 65 7.75 2.45 -30.20
N GLY A 66 8.35 3.34 -30.98
CA GLY A 66 9.34 4.30 -30.46
C GLY A 66 8.74 5.25 -29.43
N GLY A 67 7.55 5.77 -29.70
CA GLY A 67 6.82 6.62 -28.77
C GLY A 67 6.46 5.89 -27.47
N ALA A 68 6.03 4.62 -27.55
CA ALA A 68 5.77 3.79 -26.38
C ALA A 68 7.04 3.60 -25.53
N ALA A 69 8.17 3.32 -26.19
CA ALA A 69 9.47 3.19 -25.51
C ALA A 69 9.88 4.51 -24.83
N VAL A 70 9.70 5.65 -25.51
CA VAL A 70 9.98 6.98 -24.94
C VAL A 70 9.09 7.25 -23.71
N CYS A 71 7.79 6.95 -23.77
CA CYS A 71 6.89 7.07 -22.63
C CYS A 71 7.37 6.25 -21.42
N GLN A 72 7.82 5.01 -21.64
CA GLN A 72 8.34 4.15 -20.58
C GLN A 72 9.67 4.66 -20.00
N ILE A 73 10.55 5.19 -20.83
CA ILE A 73 11.79 5.81 -20.37
C ILE A 73 11.49 7.03 -19.51
N ILE A 74 10.56 7.90 -19.95
CA ILE A 74 10.15 9.08 -19.17
C ILE A 74 9.53 8.63 -17.83
N LYS A 75 8.61 7.64 -17.84
CA LYS A 75 8.06 7.07 -16.62
C LYS A 75 9.18 6.61 -15.68
N MET A 76 10.12 5.81 -16.16
CA MET A 76 11.25 5.31 -15.39
C MET A 76 12.06 6.44 -14.75
N LEU A 77 12.40 7.47 -15.50
CA LEU A 77 13.20 8.60 -15.02
C LEU A 77 12.44 9.43 -13.97
N LEU A 78 11.15 9.69 -14.20
CA LEU A 78 10.30 10.44 -13.26
C LEU A 78 10.10 9.67 -11.95
N THR A 79 9.79 8.37 -12.04
CA THR A 79 9.63 7.50 -10.86
C THR A 79 10.94 7.37 -10.08
N TRP A 80 12.07 7.20 -10.77
CA TRP A 80 13.39 7.17 -10.14
C TRP A 80 13.69 8.48 -9.39
N ARG A 81 13.45 9.63 -10.02
CA ARG A 81 13.66 10.95 -9.36
C ARG A 81 12.74 11.13 -8.17
N SER A 82 11.47 10.75 -8.28
CA SER A 82 10.51 10.77 -7.19
C SER A 82 10.99 9.92 -6.01
N SER A 83 11.32 8.66 -6.25
CA SER A 83 11.80 7.73 -5.24
C SER A 83 13.10 8.22 -4.55
N LEU A 84 14.08 8.71 -5.34
CA LEU A 84 15.31 9.25 -4.78
C LEU A 84 15.04 10.44 -3.84
N MET A 85 14.09 11.31 -4.20
CA MET A 85 13.72 12.46 -3.38
C MET A 85 13.00 12.02 -2.10
N SER A 86 12.01 11.13 -2.21
CA SER A 86 11.24 10.67 -1.05
C SER A 86 12.10 9.92 -0.04
N HIS A 87 13.01 9.05 -0.47
CA HIS A 87 13.96 8.38 0.41
C HIS A 87 14.89 9.36 1.14
N LYS A 88 15.48 10.34 0.42
CA LYS A 88 16.32 11.37 1.04
C LYS A 88 15.58 12.15 2.12
N ILE A 89 14.33 12.52 1.85
CA ILE A 89 13.49 13.24 2.81
C ILE A 89 13.17 12.35 4.00
N SER A 90 12.77 11.09 3.76
CA SER A 90 12.44 10.13 4.81
C SER A 90 13.61 9.90 5.75
N PHE A 91 14.83 9.64 5.25
CA PHE A 91 16.02 9.50 6.09
C PHE A 91 16.33 10.76 6.91
N THR A 92 16.12 11.96 6.34
CA THR A 92 16.30 13.21 7.09
C THR A 92 15.29 13.32 8.22
N ILE A 93 14.03 12.98 7.97
CA ILE A 93 12.97 13.00 9.00
C ILE A 93 13.26 11.98 10.09
N LEU A 94 13.62 10.74 9.72
CA LEU A 94 13.98 9.68 10.68
C LEU A 94 15.15 10.07 11.56
N LYS A 95 16.18 10.73 10.99
CA LYS A 95 17.28 11.32 11.74
C LYS A 95 16.77 12.32 12.76
N ASN A 96 15.95 13.28 12.33
CA ASN A 96 15.42 14.34 13.21
C ASN A 96 14.54 13.76 14.33
N ILE A 97 13.73 12.73 14.03
CA ILE A 97 12.91 12.03 15.03
C ILE A 97 13.82 11.35 16.07
N ARG A 98 14.86 10.63 15.63
CA ARG A 98 15.82 9.98 16.55
C ARG A 98 16.53 11.00 17.43
N GLU A 99 17.00 12.10 16.87
CA GLU A 99 17.64 13.19 17.62
C GLU A 99 16.70 13.81 18.64
N ALA A 100 15.42 14.03 18.27
CA ALA A 100 14.41 14.54 19.19
C ALA A 100 14.12 13.57 20.34
N ILE A 101 14.00 12.26 20.06
CA ILE A 101 13.77 11.23 21.09
C ILE A 101 14.99 11.16 22.03
N THR A 102 16.21 11.04 21.50
CA THR A 102 17.42 10.93 22.31
C THR A 102 17.71 12.17 23.13
N GLY A 103 17.48 13.36 22.56
CA GLY A 103 17.59 14.63 23.29
C GLY A 103 16.59 14.76 24.44
N ARG A 104 15.42 14.12 24.35
CA ARG A 104 14.45 14.06 25.46
C ARG A 104 14.84 13.02 26.50
N MET A 105 15.32 11.85 26.06
CA MET A 105 15.80 10.82 26.98
C MET A 105 16.89 11.35 27.91
N ALA A 106 17.78 12.24 27.41
CA ALA A 106 18.79 12.88 28.22
C ALA A 106 18.22 13.79 29.33
N LYS A 107 16.93 14.17 29.26
CA LYS A 107 16.26 15.01 30.25
C LYS A 107 15.35 14.23 31.21
N ILE A 108 15.13 12.95 30.96
CA ILE A 108 14.30 12.07 31.80
C ILE A 108 15.04 11.78 33.12
N PRO A 109 14.35 11.84 34.29
CA PRO A 109 14.94 11.46 35.56
C PRO A 109 15.51 10.04 35.54
N MET A 110 16.69 9.83 36.17
CA MET A 110 17.37 8.54 36.19
C MET A 110 16.50 7.40 36.75
N GLY A 111 15.63 7.67 37.72
CA GLY A 111 14.70 6.65 38.25
C GLY A 111 13.82 6.02 37.18
N VAL A 112 13.22 6.84 36.31
CA VAL A 112 12.38 6.39 35.20
C VAL A 112 13.20 5.59 34.18
N MET A 113 14.45 6.03 33.94
CA MET A 113 15.36 5.33 33.03
C MET A 113 15.73 3.93 33.53
N LEU A 114 15.93 3.76 34.85
CA LEU A 114 16.27 2.48 35.49
C LEU A 114 15.06 1.51 35.55
N GLU A 115 13.85 2.04 35.68
CA GLU A 115 12.62 1.23 35.71
C GLU A 115 12.19 0.75 34.32
N THR A 116 12.65 1.43 33.25
CA THR A 116 12.26 1.10 31.88
C THR A 116 13.24 0.09 31.27
N PRO A 117 12.77 -1.07 30.79
CA PRO A 117 13.62 -2.06 30.14
C PRO A 117 14.38 -1.47 28.94
N THR A 118 15.66 -1.72 28.81
CA THR A 118 16.52 -1.26 27.70
C THR A 118 15.94 -1.64 26.32
N GLY A 119 15.27 -2.80 26.23
CA GLY A 119 14.57 -3.25 25.03
C GLY A 119 13.43 -2.34 24.60
N ALA A 120 12.75 -1.67 25.54
CA ALA A 120 11.68 -0.71 25.22
C ALA A 120 12.24 0.55 24.53
N PHE A 121 13.38 1.07 25.01
CA PHE A 121 14.08 2.18 24.35
C PHE A 121 14.60 1.80 22.97
N LYS A 122 15.20 0.62 22.81
CA LYS A 122 15.64 0.11 21.51
C LYS A 122 14.47 0.01 20.55
N ASN A 123 13.36 -0.56 20.99
CA ASN A 123 12.15 -0.68 20.16
C ASN A 123 11.62 0.71 19.71
N LEU A 124 11.59 1.69 20.65
CA LEU A 124 11.14 3.04 20.34
C LEU A 124 12.04 3.75 19.32
N ILE A 125 13.37 3.77 19.56
CA ILE A 125 14.33 4.59 18.78
C ILE A 125 14.70 3.92 17.45
N VAL A 126 14.83 2.59 17.46
CA VAL A 126 15.32 1.84 16.30
C VAL A 126 14.14 1.25 15.53
N ASP A 127 13.37 0.37 16.15
CA ASP A 127 12.42 -0.49 15.43
C ASP A 127 11.18 0.29 14.97
N ASN A 128 10.56 1.10 15.83
CA ASN A 128 9.36 1.87 15.47
C ASN A 128 9.70 3.02 14.51
N VAL A 129 10.83 3.69 14.70
CA VAL A 129 11.26 4.75 13.78
C VAL A 129 11.64 4.16 12.41
N ALA A 130 12.30 3.00 12.36
CA ALA A 130 12.63 2.35 11.10
C ALA A 130 11.37 1.98 10.28
N LYS A 131 10.29 1.54 10.95
CA LYS A 131 9.02 1.23 10.28
C LYS A 131 8.33 2.44 9.63
N LEU A 132 8.64 3.67 10.08
CA LEU A 132 8.13 4.89 9.46
C LEU A 132 8.82 5.20 8.12
N GLU A 133 10.01 4.64 7.86
CA GLU A 133 10.74 4.84 6.60
C GLU A 133 9.90 4.39 5.40
N ASP A 134 9.45 3.15 5.43
CA ASP A 134 8.65 2.55 4.37
C ASP A 134 7.39 3.38 4.07
N SER A 135 6.72 3.82 5.14
CA SER A 135 5.53 4.67 5.04
C SER A 135 5.81 6.03 4.41
N MET A 136 6.93 6.66 4.74
CA MET A 136 7.27 7.99 4.21
C MET A 136 7.88 7.91 2.83
N ALA A 137 8.75 6.92 2.58
CA ALA A 137 9.46 6.81 1.32
C ALA A 137 8.58 6.29 0.18
N HIS A 138 7.71 5.34 0.47
CA HIS A 138 6.88 4.64 -0.51
C HIS A 138 5.42 5.08 -0.47
N PHE A 139 4.75 4.98 0.67
CA PHE A 139 3.32 5.24 0.78
C PHE A 139 2.95 6.68 0.35
N MET A 140 3.71 7.69 0.78
CA MET A 140 3.38 9.09 0.50
C MET A 140 3.42 9.45 -1.01
N PRO A 141 4.45 9.08 -1.80
CA PRO A 141 4.44 9.35 -3.25
C PRO A 141 3.65 8.33 -4.06
N GLU A 142 3.65 7.04 -3.67
CA GLU A 142 3.05 5.98 -4.49
C GLU A 142 1.53 5.93 -4.39
N LEU A 143 0.93 6.18 -3.23
CA LEU A 143 -0.52 6.14 -3.09
C LEU A 143 -1.23 7.16 -4.00
N PRO A 144 -0.86 8.46 -3.99
CA PRO A 144 -1.47 9.43 -4.90
C PRO A 144 -1.27 9.09 -6.38
N SER A 145 -0.08 8.59 -6.76
CA SER A 145 0.21 8.23 -8.15
C SER A 145 -0.58 7.01 -8.62
N ASN A 146 -0.70 5.99 -7.77
CA ASN A 146 -1.48 4.79 -8.06
C ASN A 146 -3.00 5.04 -8.07
N ILE A 147 -3.48 6.11 -7.44
CA ILE A 147 -4.87 6.58 -7.55
C ILE A 147 -5.07 7.42 -8.83
N ALA A 148 -4.13 8.30 -9.15
CA ALA A 148 -4.24 9.21 -10.28
C ALA A 148 -4.31 8.47 -11.63
N ALA A 149 -3.52 7.41 -11.82
CA ALA A 149 -3.49 6.67 -13.09
C ALA A 149 -4.84 6.01 -13.44
N PRO A 150 -5.51 5.23 -12.56
CA PRO A 150 -6.85 4.73 -12.82
C PRO A 150 -7.87 5.84 -13.05
N LEU A 151 -7.85 6.91 -12.24
CA LEU A 151 -8.79 8.02 -12.38
C LEU A 151 -8.65 8.72 -13.74
N CYS A 152 -7.43 9.01 -14.18
CA CYS A 152 -7.17 9.63 -15.48
C CYS A 152 -7.56 8.69 -16.63
N SER A 153 -7.29 7.39 -16.51
CA SER A 153 -7.67 6.39 -17.52
C SER A 153 -9.19 6.26 -17.64
N ILE A 154 -9.90 6.21 -16.53
CA ILE A 154 -11.38 6.15 -16.49
C ILE A 154 -11.95 7.46 -17.06
N LEU A 155 -11.43 8.62 -16.65
CA LEU A 155 -11.86 9.92 -17.19
C LEU A 155 -11.67 9.98 -18.70
N LEU A 156 -10.54 9.50 -19.22
CA LEU A 156 -10.29 9.45 -20.66
C LEU A 156 -11.35 8.62 -21.37
N ILE A 157 -11.71 7.44 -20.85
CA ILE A 157 -12.73 6.58 -21.43
C ILE A 157 -14.10 7.28 -21.39
N PHE A 158 -14.43 7.94 -20.28
CA PHE A 158 -15.70 8.72 -20.16
C PHE A 158 -15.79 9.86 -21.18
N LEU A 159 -14.67 10.54 -21.46
CA LEU A 159 -14.62 11.61 -22.46
C LEU A 159 -14.79 11.08 -23.89
N LEU A 160 -14.39 9.84 -24.15
CA LEU A 160 -14.56 9.19 -25.45
C LEU A 160 -15.98 8.64 -25.64
N ASP A 161 -16.48 7.90 -24.65
CA ASP A 161 -17.85 7.38 -24.59
C ASP A 161 -18.22 7.08 -23.14
N TRP A 162 -19.26 7.75 -22.63
CA TRP A 162 -19.71 7.61 -21.25
C TRP A 162 -20.21 6.19 -20.91
N ARG A 163 -20.77 5.46 -21.89
CA ARG A 163 -21.26 4.08 -21.74
C ARG A 163 -20.08 3.14 -21.49
N MET A 164 -19.01 3.33 -22.24
CA MET A 164 -17.78 2.57 -22.04
C MET A 164 -17.10 2.92 -20.71
N GLY A 165 -17.17 4.19 -20.28
CA GLY A 165 -16.72 4.61 -18.94
C GLY A 165 -17.47 3.89 -17.81
N LEU A 166 -18.81 3.79 -17.92
CA LEU A 166 -19.61 3.03 -16.96
C LEU A 166 -19.27 1.52 -17.00
N ALA A 167 -19.09 0.96 -18.20
CA ALA A 167 -18.72 -0.44 -18.38
C ALA A 167 -17.36 -0.76 -17.73
N ALA A 168 -16.39 0.15 -17.83
CA ALA A 168 -15.09 0.00 -17.18
C ALA A 168 -15.17 0.04 -15.64
N LEU A 169 -16.16 0.74 -15.08
CA LEU A 169 -16.38 0.84 -13.64
C LEU A 169 -17.09 -0.38 -13.03
N VAL A 170 -17.72 -1.25 -13.81
CA VAL A 170 -18.53 -2.39 -13.29
C VAL A 170 -17.75 -3.29 -12.33
N THR A 171 -16.46 -3.48 -12.56
CA THR A 171 -15.61 -4.35 -11.73
C THR A 171 -15.29 -3.76 -10.37
N ILE A 172 -15.32 -2.43 -10.22
CA ILE A 172 -14.99 -1.75 -8.96
C ILE A 172 -16.04 -2.04 -7.87
N PRO A 173 -17.35 -1.78 -8.08
CA PRO A 173 -18.36 -2.10 -7.07
C PRO A 173 -18.44 -3.61 -6.79
N LEU A 174 -18.24 -4.45 -7.80
CA LEU A 174 -18.26 -5.90 -7.62
C LEU A 174 -17.07 -6.39 -6.79
N GLY A 175 -15.87 -5.92 -7.11
CA GLY A 175 -14.66 -6.22 -6.32
C GLY A 175 -14.73 -5.66 -4.91
N THR A 176 -15.29 -4.45 -4.74
CA THR A 176 -15.52 -3.85 -3.42
C THR A 176 -16.51 -4.66 -2.59
N LEU A 177 -17.55 -5.24 -3.22
CA LEU A 177 -18.51 -6.14 -2.54
C LEU A 177 -17.79 -7.38 -1.98
N PHE A 178 -16.92 -8.02 -2.76
CA PHE A 178 -16.13 -9.15 -2.30
C PHE A 178 -15.16 -8.76 -1.18
N PHE A 179 -14.51 -7.62 -1.31
CA PHE A 179 -13.63 -7.08 -0.27
C PHE A 179 -14.41 -6.79 1.01
N ALA A 180 -15.59 -6.18 0.93
CA ALA A 180 -16.47 -5.93 2.07
C ALA A 180 -16.94 -7.23 2.74
N ALA A 181 -17.20 -8.28 1.94
CA ALA A 181 -17.53 -9.61 2.47
C ALA A 181 -16.34 -10.22 3.23
N MET A 182 -15.13 -10.06 2.74
CA MET A 182 -13.89 -10.47 3.41
C MET A 182 -13.69 -9.73 4.75
N MET A 183 -14.02 -8.43 4.79
CA MET A 183 -13.86 -7.59 5.99
C MET A 183 -14.92 -7.85 7.08
N ARG A 184 -15.97 -8.62 6.81
CA ARG A 184 -16.95 -8.98 7.84
C ARG A 184 -16.28 -9.72 8.99
N GLY A 185 -16.39 -9.19 10.22
CA GLY A 185 -15.76 -9.74 11.41
C GLY A 185 -14.24 -9.57 11.48
N TYR A 186 -13.66 -8.63 10.74
CA TYR A 186 -12.22 -8.35 10.77
C TYR A 186 -11.71 -7.98 12.17
N GLY A 187 -12.41 -7.09 12.88
CA GLY A 187 -11.98 -6.63 14.22
C GLY A 187 -11.73 -7.76 15.21
N PRO A 188 -12.73 -8.61 15.51
CA PRO A 188 -12.56 -9.76 16.42
C PRO A 188 -11.46 -10.75 15.96
N ARG A 189 -11.31 -10.97 14.66
CA ARG A 189 -10.26 -11.86 14.13
C ARG A 189 -8.87 -11.26 14.32
N MET A 190 -8.71 -9.97 14.04
CA MET A 190 -7.45 -9.25 14.25
C MET A 190 -7.06 -9.24 15.73
N GLU A 191 -8.03 -9.01 16.63
CA GLU A 191 -7.80 -9.07 18.07
C GLU A 191 -7.34 -10.47 18.52
N ASN A 192 -8.01 -11.53 18.03
CA ASN A 192 -7.62 -12.90 18.34
C ASN A 192 -6.22 -13.24 17.79
N TYR A 193 -5.92 -12.83 16.57
CA TYR A 193 -4.60 -12.96 15.95
C TYR A 193 -3.52 -12.26 16.78
N MET A 194 -3.73 -11.00 17.15
CA MET A 194 -2.77 -10.25 17.96
C MET A 194 -2.58 -10.85 19.35
N ARG A 195 -3.65 -11.32 19.97
CA ARG A 195 -3.59 -12.00 21.26
C ARG A 195 -2.77 -13.29 21.17
N SER A 196 -3.08 -14.17 20.23
CA SER A 196 -2.35 -15.43 20.05
C SER A 196 -0.88 -15.22 19.68
N ALA A 197 -0.56 -14.18 18.87
CA ALA A 197 0.82 -13.79 18.56
C ALA A 197 1.58 -13.31 19.81
N ASN A 198 0.93 -12.50 20.66
CA ASN A 198 1.54 -12.01 21.90
C ASN A 198 1.76 -13.14 22.91
N GLU A 199 0.81 -14.07 23.03
CA GLU A 199 0.94 -15.26 23.88
C GLU A 199 2.11 -16.14 23.42
N MET A 200 2.23 -16.38 22.11
CA MET A 200 3.35 -17.13 21.54
C MET A 200 4.70 -16.43 21.79
N ASN A 201 4.78 -15.11 21.56
CA ASN A 201 6.00 -14.34 21.81
C ASN A 201 6.39 -14.35 23.30
N SER A 202 5.41 -14.23 24.20
CA SER A 202 5.65 -14.28 25.66
C SER A 202 6.16 -15.66 26.09
N ALA A 203 5.57 -16.73 25.55
CA ALA A 203 6.02 -18.10 25.84
C ALA A 203 7.43 -18.36 25.28
N LEU A 204 7.78 -17.80 24.12
CA LEU A 204 9.13 -17.87 23.56
C LEU A 204 10.16 -17.17 24.47
N VAL A 205 9.85 -15.96 24.91
CA VAL A 205 10.74 -15.19 25.81
C VAL A 205 10.91 -15.92 27.14
N GLU A 206 9.83 -16.46 27.73
CA GLU A 206 9.89 -17.25 28.95
C GLU A 206 10.76 -18.51 28.75
N TYR A 207 10.60 -19.22 27.64
CA TYR A 207 11.39 -20.41 27.31
C TYR A 207 12.87 -20.10 27.15
N VAL A 208 13.21 -19.02 26.40
CA VAL A 208 14.61 -18.61 26.17
C VAL A 208 15.29 -18.16 27.45
N ASN A 209 14.59 -17.32 28.25
CA ASN A 209 15.15 -16.83 29.52
C ASN A 209 15.30 -17.95 30.55
N GLY A 210 14.40 -18.94 30.54
CA GLY A 210 14.43 -20.09 31.45
C GLY A 210 15.33 -21.24 31.00
N ILE A 211 15.96 -21.16 29.81
CA ILE A 211 16.64 -22.32 29.21
C ILE A 211 17.77 -22.91 30.08
N GLN A 212 18.48 -22.08 30.84
CA GLN A 212 19.54 -22.53 31.76
C GLN A 212 18.96 -23.35 32.89
N VAL A 213 17.86 -22.91 33.51
CA VAL A 213 17.15 -23.61 34.59
C VAL A 213 16.55 -24.90 34.06
N ILE A 214 15.91 -24.87 32.90
CA ILE A 214 15.32 -26.03 32.23
C ILE A 214 16.38 -27.13 32.02
N LYS A 215 17.57 -26.73 31.51
CA LYS A 215 18.68 -27.66 31.31
C LYS A 215 19.25 -28.19 32.61
N ALA A 216 19.41 -27.35 33.65
CA ALA A 216 19.94 -27.75 34.94
C ALA A 216 19.07 -28.79 35.63
N PHE A 217 17.74 -28.69 35.51
CA PHE A 217 16.76 -29.60 36.13
C PHE A 217 16.26 -30.72 35.20
N ASN A 218 16.81 -30.80 33.97
CA ASN A 218 16.43 -31.78 32.94
C ASN A 218 14.91 -31.82 32.64
N ARG A 219 14.22 -30.66 32.74
CA ARG A 219 12.79 -30.50 32.49
C ARG A 219 12.46 -29.97 31.08
N SER A 220 13.25 -30.30 30.10
CA SER A 220 13.12 -29.80 28.72
C SER A 220 11.76 -30.10 28.08
N ALA A 221 11.17 -31.26 28.31
CA ALA A 221 9.93 -31.69 27.68
C ALA A 221 8.70 -30.85 28.08
N ALA A 222 8.52 -30.57 29.39
CA ALA A 222 7.35 -29.83 29.87
C ALA A 222 7.37 -28.34 29.48
N SER A 223 8.53 -27.70 29.54
CA SER A 223 8.69 -26.30 29.17
C SER A 223 8.60 -26.09 27.67
N TYR A 224 9.12 -27.04 26.85
CA TYR A 224 8.92 -27.04 25.41
C TYR A 224 7.46 -27.22 25.01
N GLY A 225 6.70 -28.07 25.76
CA GLY A 225 5.27 -28.29 25.52
C GLY A 225 4.45 -27.02 25.60
N LYS A 226 4.66 -26.18 26.62
CA LYS A 226 3.97 -24.87 26.74
C LYS A 226 4.22 -23.95 25.54
N TYR A 227 5.46 -23.87 25.10
CA TYR A 227 5.80 -23.08 23.89
C TYR A 227 5.20 -23.69 22.62
N ALA A 228 5.32 -25.00 22.45
CA ALA A 228 4.75 -25.69 21.30
C ALA A 228 3.22 -25.53 21.19
N ASP A 229 2.52 -25.56 22.33
CA ASP A 229 1.07 -25.34 22.38
C ASP A 229 0.70 -23.89 22.01
N SER A 230 1.48 -22.90 22.45
CA SER A 230 1.25 -21.51 22.04
C SER A 230 1.50 -21.29 20.55
N VAL A 231 2.48 -21.97 19.96
CA VAL A 231 2.72 -21.96 18.50
C VAL A 231 1.56 -22.59 17.74
N ARG A 232 1.04 -23.74 18.22
CA ARG A 232 -0.15 -24.39 17.63
C ARG A 232 -1.36 -23.48 17.72
N TYR A 233 -1.62 -22.87 18.87
CA TYR A 233 -2.75 -21.95 19.04
C TYR A 233 -2.65 -20.75 18.10
N PHE A 234 -1.47 -20.16 17.92
CA PHE A 234 -1.23 -19.09 16.96
C PHE A 234 -1.46 -19.55 15.53
N HIS A 235 -0.91 -20.72 15.16
CA HIS A 235 -1.13 -21.34 13.85
C HIS A 235 -2.62 -21.57 13.57
N ASP A 236 -3.33 -22.21 14.48
CA ASP A 236 -4.74 -22.58 14.30
C ASP A 236 -5.64 -21.33 14.21
N SER A 237 -5.37 -20.31 15.05
CA SER A 237 -6.05 -19.02 15.01
C SER A 237 -5.83 -18.30 13.68
N THR A 238 -4.59 -18.33 13.17
CA THR A 238 -4.22 -17.73 11.88
C THR A 238 -4.89 -18.45 10.72
N MET A 239 -4.83 -19.79 10.71
CA MET A 239 -5.44 -20.61 9.66
C MET A 239 -6.97 -20.50 9.65
N ALA A 240 -7.61 -20.43 10.82
CA ALA A 240 -9.04 -20.21 10.92
C ALA A 240 -9.46 -18.85 10.35
N TRP A 241 -8.66 -17.82 10.57
CA TRP A 241 -8.90 -16.51 9.96
C TRP A 241 -8.70 -16.54 8.44
N TRP A 242 -7.55 -17.04 7.97
CA TRP A 242 -7.20 -17.05 6.56
C TRP A 242 -8.16 -17.89 5.72
N SER A 243 -8.57 -19.07 6.21
CA SER A 243 -9.52 -19.93 5.50
C SER A 243 -10.87 -19.25 5.22
N GLN A 244 -11.32 -18.37 6.08
CA GLN A 244 -12.54 -17.58 5.90
C GLN A 244 -12.36 -16.44 4.90
N CYS A 245 -11.12 -15.94 4.72
CA CYS A 245 -10.82 -14.82 3.84
C CYS A 245 -10.43 -15.27 2.41
N TRP A 246 -9.88 -16.48 2.22
CA TRP A 246 -9.28 -16.92 0.96
C TRP A 246 -10.21 -16.77 -0.25
N LEU A 247 -11.44 -17.28 -0.15
CA LEU A 247 -12.39 -17.23 -1.26
C LEU A 247 -12.71 -15.78 -1.66
N TRP A 248 -13.03 -14.96 -0.68
CA TRP A 248 -13.39 -13.55 -0.91
C TRP A 248 -12.22 -12.73 -1.41
N ASN A 249 -11.03 -12.95 -0.87
CA ASN A 249 -9.79 -12.30 -1.33
C ASN A 249 -9.46 -12.73 -2.77
N ALA A 250 -9.54 -14.03 -3.07
CA ALA A 250 -9.31 -14.54 -4.42
C ALA A 250 -10.33 -13.96 -5.42
N ALA A 251 -11.62 -13.89 -5.05
CA ALA A 251 -12.66 -13.30 -5.86
C ALA A 251 -12.42 -11.79 -6.10
N ALA A 252 -12.09 -11.03 -5.05
CA ALA A 252 -11.77 -9.61 -5.18
C ALA A 252 -10.55 -9.37 -6.08
N ARG A 253 -9.47 -10.12 -5.87
CA ARG A 253 -8.22 -10.03 -6.67
C ARG A 253 -8.40 -10.50 -8.12
N ALA A 254 -9.35 -11.40 -8.39
CA ALA A 254 -9.68 -11.81 -9.75
C ALA A 254 -10.56 -10.78 -10.46
N VAL A 255 -11.55 -10.20 -9.78
CA VAL A 255 -12.55 -9.31 -10.40
C VAL A 255 -12.06 -7.88 -10.55
N LEU A 256 -11.40 -7.32 -9.53
CA LEU A 256 -10.93 -5.91 -9.56
C LEU A 256 -10.09 -5.59 -10.81
N PRO A 257 -9.09 -6.39 -11.21
CA PRO A 257 -8.29 -6.11 -12.39
C PRO A 257 -8.96 -6.51 -13.71
N SER A 258 -10.08 -7.24 -13.68
CA SER A 258 -10.72 -7.79 -14.86
C SER A 258 -11.65 -6.78 -15.55
N THR A 259 -11.15 -5.60 -15.89
CA THR A 259 -11.92 -4.52 -16.53
C THR A 259 -12.60 -4.96 -17.84
N LEU A 260 -12.06 -5.97 -18.53
CA LEU A 260 -12.63 -6.56 -19.73
C LEU A 260 -14.01 -7.21 -19.48
N LEU A 261 -14.33 -7.62 -18.25
CA LEU A 261 -15.65 -8.18 -17.93
C LEU A 261 -16.80 -7.20 -18.23
N GLY A 262 -16.58 -5.89 -18.06
CA GLY A 262 -17.56 -4.88 -18.41
C GLY A 262 -17.34 -4.34 -19.82
N THR A 263 -16.12 -3.97 -20.16
CA THR A 263 -15.84 -3.23 -21.41
C THR A 263 -15.97 -4.08 -22.66
N LEU A 264 -15.64 -5.38 -22.62
CA LEU A 264 -15.73 -6.25 -23.79
C LEU A 264 -17.16 -6.52 -24.21
N PRO A 265 -18.08 -7.05 -23.36
CA PRO A 265 -19.44 -7.37 -23.80
C PRO A 265 -20.23 -6.11 -24.14
N VAL A 266 -20.15 -5.04 -23.35
CA VAL A 266 -20.85 -3.78 -23.61
C VAL A 266 -20.32 -3.12 -24.88
N GLY A 267 -19.00 -3.06 -25.04
CA GLY A 267 -18.37 -2.46 -26.22
C GLY A 267 -18.64 -3.24 -27.50
N ALA A 268 -18.62 -4.58 -27.44
CA ALA A 268 -18.96 -5.41 -28.58
C ALA A 268 -20.42 -5.20 -29.00
N TRP A 269 -21.35 -5.18 -28.07
CA TRP A 269 -22.76 -4.92 -28.33
C TRP A 269 -22.96 -3.54 -28.99
N LEU A 270 -22.40 -2.47 -28.39
CA LEU A 270 -22.51 -1.11 -28.92
C LEU A 270 -21.85 -0.96 -30.31
N TYR A 271 -20.76 -1.68 -30.55
CA TYR A 271 -20.11 -1.69 -31.86
C TYR A 271 -20.96 -2.41 -32.92
N MET A 272 -21.57 -3.56 -32.57
CA MET A 272 -22.48 -4.29 -33.48
C MET A 272 -23.72 -3.51 -33.82
N GLU A 273 -24.26 -2.69 -32.88
CA GLU A 273 -25.36 -1.74 -33.16
C GLU A 273 -24.93 -0.53 -34.01
N GLY A 274 -23.66 -0.38 -34.31
CA GLY A 274 -23.13 0.77 -35.06
C GLY A 274 -23.07 2.08 -34.28
N SER A 275 -23.35 2.04 -32.96
CA SER A 275 -23.39 3.22 -32.09
C SER A 275 -22.04 3.59 -31.47
N LEU A 276 -21.02 2.72 -31.60
CA LEU A 276 -19.67 2.91 -31.09
C LEU A 276 -18.65 2.71 -32.23
N SER A 277 -17.69 3.62 -32.37
CA SER A 277 -16.61 3.45 -33.35
C SER A 277 -15.60 2.40 -32.87
N LEU A 278 -15.01 1.66 -33.80
CA LEU A 278 -13.97 0.68 -33.49
C LEU A 278 -12.79 1.28 -32.70
N HIS A 279 -12.39 2.51 -33.09
CA HIS A 279 -11.31 3.22 -32.41
C HIS A 279 -11.58 3.40 -30.91
N VAL A 280 -12.77 3.91 -30.56
CA VAL A 280 -13.19 4.11 -29.17
C VAL A 280 -13.30 2.76 -28.44
N PHE A 281 -13.83 1.73 -29.11
CA PHE A 281 -13.91 0.40 -28.56
C PHE A 281 -12.52 -0.17 -28.20
N LEU A 282 -11.55 -0.09 -29.12
CA LEU A 282 -10.17 -0.57 -28.89
C LEU A 282 -9.47 0.21 -27.77
N VAL A 283 -9.63 1.55 -27.73
CA VAL A 283 -9.09 2.36 -26.62
C VAL A 283 -9.69 1.93 -25.29
N ALA A 284 -11.02 1.75 -25.22
CA ALA A 284 -11.71 1.34 -24.00
C ALA A 284 -11.40 -0.11 -23.56
N LEU A 285 -10.90 -0.97 -24.46
CA LEU A 285 -10.41 -2.30 -24.09
C LEU A 285 -8.96 -2.27 -23.58
N VAL A 286 -8.10 -1.50 -24.23
CA VAL A 286 -6.64 -1.58 -24.01
C VAL A 286 -6.18 -0.66 -22.87
N VAL A 287 -6.71 0.56 -22.78
CA VAL A 287 -6.29 1.53 -21.76
C VAL A 287 -6.53 1.05 -20.33
N PRO A 288 -7.66 0.40 -19.99
CA PRO A 288 -7.87 -0.12 -18.64
C PRO A 288 -6.83 -1.15 -18.18
N LEU A 289 -6.21 -1.87 -19.10
CA LEU A 289 -5.14 -2.81 -18.76
C LEU A 289 -3.92 -2.11 -18.11
N GLY A 290 -3.71 -0.84 -18.45
CA GLY A 290 -2.60 -0.04 -17.94
C GLY A 290 -2.75 0.37 -16.46
N PHE A 291 -3.97 0.41 -15.92
CA PHE A 291 -4.17 0.79 -14.52
C PHE A 291 -4.43 -0.39 -13.56
N ILE A 292 -4.39 -1.63 -14.05
CA ILE A 292 -4.55 -2.82 -13.20
C ILE A 292 -3.50 -2.84 -12.10
N ALA A 293 -2.23 -2.69 -12.43
CA ALA A 293 -1.14 -2.71 -11.46
C ALA A 293 -1.24 -1.57 -10.44
N PRO A 294 -1.45 -0.29 -10.81
CA PRO A 294 -1.75 0.78 -9.86
C PRO A 294 -2.95 0.47 -8.95
N LEU A 295 -4.04 -0.06 -9.48
CA LEU A 295 -5.22 -0.38 -8.68
C LEU A 295 -4.94 -1.45 -7.61
N MET A 296 -4.16 -2.47 -7.96
CA MET A 296 -3.73 -3.50 -6.99
C MET A 296 -2.85 -2.90 -5.88
N LYS A 297 -1.93 -2.00 -6.21
CA LYS A 297 -1.11 -1.29 -5.22
C LYS A 297 -1.94 -0.41 -4.27
N VAL A 298 -3.03 0.22 -4.74
CA VAL A 298 -3.95 0.96 -3.85
C VAL A 298 -4.60 0.00 -2.84
N SER A 299 -5.00 -1.20 -3.28
CA SER A 299 -5.58 -2.21 -2.37
C SER A 299 -4.57 -2.64 -1.29
N GLU A 300 -3.31 -2.86 -1.66
CA GLU A 300 -2.22 -3.20 -0.72
C GLU A 300 -1.91 -2.04 0.24
N ALA A 301 -1.93 -0.80 -0.25
CA ALA A 301 -1.72 0.39 0.57
C ALA A 301 -2.77 0.57 1.66
N MET A 302 -4.01 0.15 1.44
CA MET A 302 -5.07 0.18 2.46
C MET A 302 -4.76 -0.72 3.67
N GLU A 303 -4.10 -1.86 3.44
CA GLU A 303 -3.63 -2.74 4.52
C GLU A 303 -2.50 -2.08 5.32
N GLN A 304 -1.59 -1.38 4.63
CA GLN A 304 -0.47 -0.67 5.27
C GLN A 304 -0.93 0.49 6.15
N VAL A 305 -2.00 1.21 5.81
CA VAL A 305 -2.53 2.33 6.64
C VAL A 305 -2.79 1.90 8.08
N SER A 306 -3.35 0.72 8.27
CA SER A 306 -3.62 0.19 9.62
C SER A 306 -2.33 -0.07 10.42
N MET A 307 -1.30 -0.60 9.76
CA MET A 307 0.01 -0.83 10.39
C MET A 307 0.75 0.49 10.69
N ILE A 308 0.66 1.47 9.79
CA ILE A 308 1.24 2.81 9.99
C ILE A 308 0.66 3.46 11.24
N LYS A 309 -0.66 3.41 11.43
CA LYS A 309 -1.32 3.96 12.62
C LYS A 309 -0.76 3.35 13.90
N GLY A 310 -0.64 2.03 13.97
CA GLY A 310 -0.08 1.34 15.12
C GLY A 310 1.38 1.71 15.42
N ASN A 311 2.18 2.01 14.40
CA ASN A 311 3.59 2.39 14.55
C ASN A 311 3.78 3.88 14.88
N LEU A 312 2.86 4.76 14.43
CA LEU A 312 2.89 6.20 14.71
C LEU A 312 2.46 6.53 16.14
N GLU A 313 1.53 5.77 16.71
CA GLU A 313 0.94 6.05 18.03
C GLU A 313 2.00 6.12 19.14
N PRO A 314 2.94 5.18 19.29
CA PRO A 314 4.01 5.27 20.29
C PRO A 314 4.96 6.45 20.08
N VAL A 315 5.29 6.75 18.80
CA VAL A 315 6.19 7.86 18.45
C VAL A 315 5.50 9.21 18.65
N SER A 316 4.23 9.32 18.27
CA SER A 316 3.40 10.53 18.46
C SER A 316 3.17 10.81 19.95
N TYR A 317 2.90 9.79 20.76
CA TYR A 317 2.69 9.92 22.20
C TYR A 317 3.91 10.49 22.92
N THR A 318 5.11 10.05 22.56
CA THR A 318 6.36 10.64 23.08
C THR A 318 6.62 12.04 22.54
N HIS A 319 6.10 12.38 21.36
CA HIS A 319 6.27 13.71 20.76
C HIS A 319 5.28 14.74 21.31
N LEU A 320 4.02 14.40 21.59
CA LEU A 320 2.94 15.32 21.96
C LEU A 320 2.77 15.48 23.47
N ARG A 321 2.93 14.44 24.27
CA ARG A 321 2.70 14.51 25.73
C ARG A 321 3.76 15.27 26.49
N ALA A 322 4.93 15.49 25.90
CA ALA A 322 5.95 16.36 26.49
C ALA A 322 5.64 17.87 26.40
N HIS A 323 4.57 18.27 25.69
CA HIS A 323 4.06 19.65 25.72
C HIS A 323 3.06 19.90 26.87
N GLU A 324 2.51 18.84 27.48
CA GLU A 324 1.49 18.98 28.53
C GLU A 324 2.05 18.88 29.97
N THR A 325 3.34 18.56 30.14
CA THR A 325 3.98 18.38 31.47
C THR A 325 5.09 19.39 31.77
N LEU A 326 5.11 20.49 31.06
CA LEU A 326 5.81 21.74 31.40
C LEU A 326 4.78 22.86 31.59
#